data_127a9e4edfece8ca9d9422a3135a26b9
#
_entry.id   127a9e4edfece8ca9d9422a3135a26b9
#
_cell.length_a   1.000
_cell.length_b   1.000
_cell.length_c   1.000
_cell.angle_alpha   90.00
_cell.angle_beta   90.00
_cell.angle_gamma   90.00
#
_symmetry.space_group_name_H-M   'P 1'
#
loop_
_entity.id
_entity.type
_entity.pdbx_description
1 polymer ?
#
loop_
_entity_poly.entity_id
_entity_poly.type
_entity_poly.pdbx_seq_one_letter_code
_entity_poly.pdbx_strand_id
1 'polypeptide(L)'
;KCKDVEEPLKIVAVDFLSVHRQLRGKNLAPLMIKEITRRVNLTGCFTAIFTAGKLINQPITRAQYRHRLVNYKKLVAIKFTSPPGPKEDLEQKAKRFALSQQPREPGFRPMEKRDVPQVTVKLNEYLEKYAFSQYFTEEEVEHWFLPREGIVGSYVIEKKKQIEDFI
;
A
#
# COMPACT_ATOMS: atom_id res chain seq x y z
N LYS A 1 -11.27 12.80 -1.03
CA LYS A 1 -12.70 13.20 -1.10
C LYS A 1 -13.36 12.87 0.25
N CYS A 2 -14.06 13.80 0.85
CA CYS A 2 -14.83 13.58 2.08
C CYS A 2 -16.32 13.75 1.73
N LYS A 3 -17.17 12.79 2.12
CA LYS A 3 -18.58 12.79 1.68
C LYS A 3 -19.42 13.95 2.22
N ASP A 4 -19.01 14.51 3.36
CA ASP A 4 -19.77 15.54 4.08
C ASP A 4 -19.23 16.97 3.88
N VAL A 5 -18.35 17.16 2.90
CA VAL A 5 -17.75 18.47 2.60
C VAL A 5 -18.09 18.87 1.17
N GLU A 6 -18.72 20.02 0.99
CA GLU A 6 -19.14 20.53 -0.33
C GLU A 6 -17.95 20.79 -1.25
N GLU A 7 -16.78 21.16 -0.70
CA GLU A 7 -15.54 21.35 -1.47
C GLU A 7 -14.48 20.29 -1.12
N PRO A 8 -13.69 19.81 -2.10
CA PRO A 8 -12.62 18.85 -1.84
C PRO A 8 -11.55 19.49 -0.94
N LEU A 9 -11.32 18.89 0.22
CA LEU A 9 -10.26 19.31 1.13
C LEU A 9 -8.88 18.95 0.56
N LYS A 10 -8.03 19.97 0.38
CA LYS A 10 -6.64 19.76 -0.04
C LYS A 10 -5.82 19.27 1.15
N ILE A 11 -5.35 18.04 1.07
CA ILE A 11 -4.58 17.37 2.13
C ILE A 11 -3.28 16.84 1.52
N VAL A 12 -2.18 16.97 2.26
CA VAL A 12 -0.90 16.35 1.91
C VAL A 12 -0.74 15.04 2.66
N ALA A 13 -0.45 13.95 1.94
CA ALA A 13 0.01 12.71 2.55
C ALA A 13 1.51 12.79 2.84
N VAL A 14 1.90 12.44 4.07
CA VAL A 14 3.32 12.41 4.47
C VAL A 14 3.77 10.95 4.48
N ASP A 15 4.51 10.57 3.45
CA ASP A 15 5.02 9.22 3.26
C ASP A 15 6.56 9.19 3.24
N PHE A 16 7.14 8.01 3.45
CA PHE A 16 8.57 7.72 3.29
C PHE A 16 9.53 8.59 4.11
N LEU A 17 9.10 9.12 5.27
CA LEU A 17 10.02 9.81 6.16
C LEU A 17 11.08 8.84 6.67
N SER A 18 12.31 9.00 6.24
CA SER A 18 13.45 8.18 6.68
C SER A 18 14.70 9.01 6.88
N VAL A 19 15.51 8.60 7.87
CA VAL A 19 16.82 9.20 8.14
C VAL A 19 17.88 8.11 8.02
N HIS A 20 18.91 8.39 7.22
CA HIS A 20 20.04 7.49 7.03
C HIS A 20 20.63 7.04 8.37
N ARG A 21 20.97 5.76 8.49
CA ARG A 21 21.39 5.13 9.77
C ARG A 21 22.49 5.92 10.50
N GLN A 22 23.50 6.38 9.78
CA GLN A 22 24.63 7.14 10.34
C GLN A 22 24.27 8.56 10.83
N LEU A 23 23.11 9.08 10.40
CA LEU A 23 22.63 10.41 10.76
C LEU A 23 21.55 10.40 11.83
N ARG A 24 21.16 9.22 12.31
CA ARG A 24 20.18 9.09 13.39
C ARG A 24 20.75 9.60 14.72
N GLY A 25 19.88 10.01 15.63
CA GLY A 25 20.27 10.60 16.92
C GLY A 25 20.69 12.07 16.88
N LYS A 26 20.70 12.72 15.69
CA LYS A 26 21.07 14.13 15.49
C LYS A 26 19.86 15.06 15.31
N ASN A 27 18.67 14.64 15.74
CA ASN A 27 17.41 15.40 15.64
C ASN A 27 17.05 15.87 14.21
N LEU A 28 17.47 15.14 13.18
CA LEU A 28 17.20 15.51 11.78
C LEU A 28 15.72 15.28 11.39
N ALA A 29 15.06 14.26 11.93
CA ALA A 29 13.65 14.01 11.60
C ALA A 29 12.73 15.20 11.95
N PRO A 30 12.80 15.81 13.15
CA PRO A 30 12.05 17.02 13.45
C PRO A 30 12.38 18.20 12.51
N LEU A 31 13.65 18.36 12.13
CA LEU A 31 14.06 19.40 11.19
C LEU A 31 13.46 19.17 9.78
N MET A 32 13.51 17.93 9.29
CA MET A 32 12.91 17.57 8.01
C MET A 32 11.39 17.81 8.01
N ILE A 33 10.71 17.44 9.09
CA ILE A 33 9.27 17.69 9.23
C ILE A 33 8.97 19.20 9.19
N LYS A 34 9.73 20.02 9.92
CA LYS A 34 9.56 21.49 9.89
C LYS A 34 9.76 22.05 8.48
N GLU A 35 10.78 21.62 7.77
CA GLU A 35 11.06 22.13 6.42
C GLU A 35 9.99 21.67 5.41
N ILE A 36 9.53 20.43 5.47
CA ILE A 36 8.43 19.94 4.62
C ILE A 36 7.14 20.73 4.94
N THR A 37 6.82 20.93 6.21
CA THR A 37 5.66 21.73 6.62
C THR A 37 5.74 23.14 6.06
N ARG A 38 6.90 23.79 6.13
CA ARG A 38 7.11 25.12 5.55
C ARG A 38 6.83 25.13 4.05
N ARG A 39 7.37 24.16 3.30
CA ARG A 39 7.18 24.07 1.85
C ARG A 39 5.72 23.81 1.48
N VAL A 40 5.06 22.90 2.20
CA VAL A 40 3.63 22.60 2.00
C VAL A 40 2.76 23.83 2.27
N ASN A 41 3.03 24.57 3.35
CA ASN A 41 2.28 25.79 3.67
C ASN A 41 2.40 26.86 2.58
N LEU A 42 3.56 26.95 1.91
CA LEU A 42 3.73 27.84 0.75
C LEU A 42 2.84 27.49 -0.45
N THR A 43 2.33 26.26 -0.53
CA THR A 43 1.34 25.84 -1.55
C THR A 43 -0.11 26.13 -1.14
N GLY A 44 -0.33 26.75 0.02
CA GLY A 44 -1.66 27.02 0.57
C GLY A 44 -2.34 25.81 1.20
N CYS A 45 -1.59 24.72 1.45
CA CYS A 45 -2.09 23.53 2.13
C CYS A 45 -1.61 23.52 3.59
N PHE A 46 -2.57 23.39 4.53
CA PHE A 46 -2.31 23.42 5.98
C PHE A 46 -2.74 22.15 6.70
N THR A 47 -3.20 21.16 5.94
CA THR A 47 -3.68 19.88 6.48
C THR A 47 -2.83 18.75 5.94
N ALA A 48 -2.38 17.86 6.83
CA ALA A 48 -1.60 16.69 6.46
C ALA A 48 -2.16 15.43 7.11
N ILE A 49 -2.05 14.31 6.41
CA ILE A 49 -2.33 12.97 6.92
C ILE A 49 -1.05 12.15 6.92
N PHE A 50 -0.85 11.35 7.95
CA PHE A 50 0.28 10.44 8.05
C PHE A 50 -0.09 9.19 8.82
N THR A 51 0.69 8.14 8.66
CA THR A 51 0.59 6.90 9.43
C THR A 51 1.74 6.75 10.39
N ALA A 52 1.50 6.16 11.54
CA ALA A 52 2.51 5.87 12.56
C ALA A 52 2.44 4.41 12.98
N GLY A 53 3.59 3.76 13.14
CA GLY A 53 3.68 2.39 13.66
C GLY A 53 3.41 2.27 15.17
N LYS A 54 3.23 3.41 15.85
CA LYS A 54 2.86 3.48 17.27
C LYS A 54 1.48 4.08 17.40
N LEU A 55 0.78 3.69 18.47
CA LEU A 55 -0.48 4.31 18.82
C LEU A 55 -0.25 5.80 19.10
N ILE A 56 -0.92 6.65 18.33
CA ILE A 56 -0.93 8.10 18.53
C ILE A 56 -2.21 8.50 19.29
N ASN A 57 -2.14 9.65 19.94
CA ASN A 57 -3.30 10.19 20.63
C ASN A 57 -4.33 10.69 19.60
N GLN A 58 -5.61 10.31 19.78
CA GLN A 58 -6.73 10.68 18.91
C GLN A 58 -6.47 10.36 17.40
N PRO A 59 -6.26 9.10 17.04
CA PRO A 59 -6.11 8.73 15.62
C PRO A 59 -7.45 8.85 14.89
N ILE A 60 -7.43 9.21 13.60
CA ILE A 60 -8.62 9.18 12.75
C ILE A 60 -9.12 7.73 12.61
N THR A 61 -8.19 6.78 12.44
CA THR A 61 -8.50 5.36 12.35
C THR A 61 -7.30 4.52 12.78
N ARG A 62 -7.54 3.25 13.01
CA ARG A 62 -6.51 2.25 13.32
C ARG A 62 -6.60 1.12 12.31
N ALA A 63 -5.45 0.74 11.75
CA ALA A 63 -5.32 -0.42 10.89
C ALA A 63 -4.47 -1.49 11.59
N GLN A 64 -4.75 -2.75 11.30
CA GLN A 64 -3.98 -3.88 11.80
C GLN A 64 -3.28 -4.58 10.64
N TYR A 65 -1.98 -4.73 10.74
CA TYR A 65 -1.23 -5.54 9.78
C TYR A 65 -1.59 -7.03 9.91
N ARG A 66 -1.86 -7.65 8.79
CA ARG A 66 -2.05 -9.11 8.68
C ARG A 66 -1.10 -9.65 7.64
N HIS A 67 -0.39 -10.72 7.97
CA HIS A 67 0.62 -11.29 7.09
C HIS A 67 0.18 -12.66 6.57
N ARG A 68 0.32 -12.87 5.27
CA ARG A 68 0.26 -14.18 4.63
C ARG A 68 1.69 -14.67 4.45
N LEU A 69 2.04 -15.77 5.12
CA LEU A 69 3.39 -16.32 5.16
C LEU A 69 3.69 -17.14 3.89
N VAL A 70 3.80 -16.51 2.75
CA VAL A 70 3.95 -17.18 1.44
C VAL A 70 5.21 -18.02 1.34
N ASN A 71 6.34 -17.54 1.88
CA ASN A 71 7.58 -18.30 1.95
C ASN A 71 7.95 -18.55 3.42
N TYR A 72 7.26 -19.50 4.04
CA TYR A 72 7.40 -19.76 5.46
C TYR A 72 8.83 -20.09 5.88
N LYS A 73 9.56 -20.93 5.11
CA LYS A 73 10.93 -21.31 5.42
C LYS A 73 11.87 -20.11 5.49
N LYS A 74 11.80 -19.22 4.47
CA LYS A 74 12.59 -18.00 4.44
C LYS A 74 12.25 -17.08 5.61
N LEU A 75 10.98 -16.94 5.95
CA LEU A 75 10.53 -16.10 7.05
C LEU A 75 10.97 -16.62 8.42
N VAL A 76 11.05 -17.93 8.61
CA VAL A 76 11.66 -18.54 9.80
C VAL A 76 13.16 -18.31 9.84
N ALA A 77 13.86 -18.50 8.72
CA ALA A 77 15.32 -18.33 8.63
C ALA A 77 15.75 -16.90 8.99
N ILE A 78 15.00 -15.88 8.56
CA ILE A 78 15.27 -14.47 8.88
C ILE A 78 14.64 -14.02 10.21
N LYS A 79 14.06 -14.95 10.99
CA LYS A 79 13.41 -14.68 12.30
C LYS A 79 12.23 -13.70 12.24
N PHE A 80 11.57 -13.60 11.11
CA PHE A 80 10.32 -12.83 10.97
C PHE A 80 9.15 -13.54 11.65
N THR A 81 9.14 -14.87 11.62
CA THR A 81 8.13 -15.71 12.30
C THR A 81 8.82 -16.83 13.07
N SER A 82 8.12 -17.37 14.06
CA SER A 82 8.61 -18.49 14.85
C SER A 82 8.64 -19.81 14.07
N PRO A 83 9.60 -20.71 14.35
CA PRO A 83 9.59 -22.06 13.81
C PRO A 83 8.32 -22.81 14.25
N PRO A 84 7.99 -23.93 13.59
CA PRO A 84 6.87 -24.77 14.02
C PRO A 84 7.09 -25.31 15.42
N GLY A 85 6.00 -25.63 16.10
CA GLY A 85 6.06 -26.27 17.42
C GLY A 85 6.62 -27.70 17.35
N PRO A 86 6.91 -28.33 18.54
CA PRO A 86 7.59 -29.62 18.61
C PRO A 86 6.90 -30.77 17.89
N LYS A 87 5.60 -30.65 17.60
CA LYS A 87 4.78 -31.67 16.96
C LYS A 87 4.58 -31.47 15.46
N GLU A 88 5.15 -30.46 14.87
CA GLU A 88 4.92 -30.09 13.47
C GLU A 88 6.24 -29.89 12.73
N ASP A 89 6.40 -30.57 11.61
CA ASP A 89 7.58 -30.40 10.76
C ASP A 89 7.55 -29.11 9.96
N LEU A 90 8.73 -28.50 9.77
CA LEU A 90 8.90 -27.25 8.99
C LEU A 90 8.38 -27.40 7.55
N GLU A 91 8.63 -28.56 6.93
CA GLU A 91 8.19 -28.87 5.56
C GLU A 91 6.66 -28.95 5.46
N GLN A 92 6.04 -29.64 6.41
CA GLN A 92 4.58 -29.77 6.45
C GLN A 92 3.91 -28.41 6.63
N LYS A 93 4.45 -27.58 7.51
CA LYS A 93 3.93 -26.22 7.71
C LYS A 93 4.14 -25.33 6.51
N ALA A 94 5.30 -25.39 5.85
CA ALA A 94 5.58 -24.66 4.63
C ALA A 94 4.62 -25.00 3.49
N LYS A 95 4.27 -26.30 3.32
CA LYS A 95 3.29 -26.75 2.32
C LYS A 95 1.90 -26.14 2.51
N ARG A 96 1.45 -25.90 3.75
CA ARG A 96 0.16 -25.26 4.02
C ARG A 96 0.11 -23.81 3.55
N PHE A 97 1.26 -23.12 3.56
CA PHE A 97 1.36 -21.73 3.12
C PHE A 97 1.74 -21.59 1.66
N ALA A 98 2.13 -22.67 1.01
CA ALA A 98 2.50 -22.67 -0.40
C ALA A 98 1.33 -22.19 -1.28
N LEU A 99 1.65 -21.36 -2.27
CA LEU A 99 0.72 -20.96 -3.31
C LEU A 99 0.72 -21.99 -4.44
N SER A 100 -0.39 -22.09 -5.16
CA SER A 100 -0.43 -22.83 -6.42
C SER A 100 0.52 -22.17 -7.42
N GLN A 101 1.14 -22.97 -8.30
CA GLN A 101 2.06 -22.44 -9.31
C GLN A 101 1.34 -21.59 -10.39
N GLN A 102 0.06 -21.82 -10.56
CA GLN A 102 -0.76 -21.09 -11.53
C GLN A 102 -1.93 -20.39 -10.82
N PRO A 103 -2.27 -19.17 -11.24
CA PRO A 103 -3.49 -18.50 -10.80
C PRO A 103 -4.73 -19.37 -11.09
N ARG A 104 -5.69 -19.36 -10.18
CA ARG A 104 -6.94 -20.12 -10.34
C ARG A 104 -7.96 -19.37 -11.20
N GLU A 105 -7.87 -18.04 -11.22
CA GLU A 105 -8.82 -17.21 -11.94
C GLU A 105 -8.45 -17.10 -13.42
N PRO A 106 -9.36 -17.47 -14.33
CA PRO A 106 -9.14 -17.27 -15.76
C PRO A 106 -9.07 -15.77 -16.09
N GLY A 107 -8.15 -15.41 -16.97
CA GLY A 107 -7.94 -14.00 -17.33
C GLY A 107 -7.01 -13.21 -16.41
N PHE A 108 -6.43 -13.87 -15.38
CA PHE A 108 -5.42 -13.26 -14.53
C PHE A 108 -4.13 -13.05 -15.31
N ARG A 109 -3.68 -11.79 -15.39
CA ARG A 109 -2.45 -11.40 -16.07
C ARG A 109 -1.83 -10.16 -15.43
N PRO A 110 -0.55 -9.87 -15.69
CA PRO A 110 0.04 -8.59 -15.30
C PRO A 110 -0.75 -7.41 -15.88
N MET A 111 -0.83 -6.32 -15.11
CA MET A 111 -1.42 -5.07 -15.57
C MET A 111 -0.54 -4.45 -16.66
N GLU A 112 -1.15 -3.90 -17.68
CA GLU A 112 -0.50 -3.18 -18.77
C GLU A 112 -0.96 -1.72 -18.83
N LYS A 113 -0.21 -0.87 -19.52
CA LYS A 113 -0.55 0.56 -19.66
C LYS A 113 -1.96 0.80 -20.22
N ARG A 114 -2.43 -0.06 -21.12
CA ARG A 114 -3.78 0.00 -21.69
C ARG A 114 -4.91 -0.20 -20.67
N ASP A 115 -4.59 -0.80 -19.52
CA ASP A 115 -5.58 -1.10 -18.48
C ASP A 115 -5.79 0.10 -17.53
N VAL A 116 -4.85 1.06 -17.52
CA VAL A 116 -4.84 2.20 -16.61
C VAL A 116 -6.20 2.94 -16.58
N PRO A 117 -6.84 3.29 -17.70
CA PRO A 117 -8.13 3.99 -17.66
C PRO A 117 -9.22 3.18 -16.94
N GLN A 118 -9.35 1.88 -17.26
CA GLN A 118 -10.36 1.03 -16.64
C GLN A 118 -10.08 0.79 -15.15
N VAL A 119 -8.82 0.57 -14.79
CA VAL A 119 -8.40 0.39 -13.39
C VAL A 119 -8.65 1.66 -12.60
N THR A 120 -8.36 2.84 -13.15
CA THR A 120 -8.61 4.14 -12.50
C THR A 120 -10.08 4.33 -12.17
N VAL A 121 -10.97 4.06 -13.12
CA VAL A 121 -12.43 4.16 -12.90
C VAL A 121 -12.85 3.21 -11.77
N LYS A 122 -12.49 1.93 -11.87
CA LYS A 122 -12.87 0.93 -10.86
C LYS A 122 -12.30 1.21 -9.48
N LEU A 123 -11.06 1.68 -9.41
CA LEU A 123 -10.42 2.06 -8.14
C LEU A 123 -11.18 3.21 -7.46
N ASN A 124 -11.49 4.26 -8.22
CA ASN A 124 -12.22 5.40 -7.67
C ASN A 124 -13.65 5.03 -7.26
N GLU A 125 -14.37 4.23 -8.07
CA GLU A 125 -15.69 3.68 -7.72
C GLU A 125 -15.64 2.84 -6.42
N TYR A 126 -14.62 2.00 -6.27
CA TYR A 126 -14.43 1.23 -5.05
C TYR A 126 -14.17 2.13 -3.84
N LEU A 127 -13.32 3.14 -3.99
CA LEU A 127 -12.95 4.06 -2.93
C LEU A 127 -14.09 4.99 -2.49
N GLU A 128 -15.05 5.28 -3.37
CA GLU A 128 -16.25 6.05 -3.04
C GLU A 128 -17.15 5.41 -1.96
N LYS A 129 -16.95 4.13 -1.65
CA LYS A 129 -17.64 3.45 -0.53
C LYS A 129 -17.23 4.01 0.83
N TYR A 130 -16.04 4.60 0.92
CA TYR A 130 -15.50 5.13 2.17
C TYR A 130 -15.83 6.61 2.33
N ALA A 131 -16.09 7.03 3.56
CA ALA A 131 -16.37 8.43 3.87
C ALA A 131 -15.16 9.36 3.62
N PHE A 132 -13.95 8.81 3.78
CA PHE A 132 -12.69 9.48 3.49
C PHE A 132 -11.84 8.59 2.59
N SER A 133 -11.54 9.07 1.38
CA SER A 133 -10.76 8.31 0.40
C SER A 133 -9.91 9.25 -0.46
N GLN A 134 -8.81 8.71 -0.97
CA GLN A 134 -8.02 9.35 -2.01
C GLN A 134 -8.75 9.22 -3.35
N TYR A 135 -8.65 10.22 -4.20
CA TYR A 135 -9.06 10.16 -5.60
C TYR A 135 -7.81 10.07 -6.46
N PHE A 136 -7.75 9.09 -7.34
CA PHE A 136 -6.61 8.84 -8.22
C PHE A 136 -6.88 9.34 -9.63
N THR A 137 -5.93 10.05 -10.21
CA THR A 137 -5.88 10.34 -11.65
C THR A 137 -5.27 9.15 -12.41
N GLU A 138 -5.46 9.10 -13.74
CA GLU A 138 -4.83 8.07 -14.57
C GLU A 138 -3.30 8.15 -14.49
N GLU A 139 -2.72 9.34 -14.42
CA GLU A 139 -1.28 9.55 -14.28
C GLU A 139 -0.75 8.98 -12.95
N GLU A 140 -1.49 9.16 -11.86
CA GLU A 140 -1.14 8.58 -10.56
C GLU A 140 -1.26 7.05 -10.56
N VAL A 141 -2.31 6.50 -11.19
CA VAL A 141 -2.47 5.05 -11.33
C VAL A 141 -1.34 4.47 -12.20
N GLU A 142 -0.98 5.11 -13.31
CA GLU A 142 0.17 4.71 -14.12
C GLU A 142 1.46 4.75 -13.29
N HIS A 143 1.69 5.83 -12.55
CA HIS A 143 2.90 5.99 -11.76
C HIS A 143 3.01 4.99 -10.60
N TRP A 144 1.94 4.76 -9.85
CA TRP A 144 2.00 3.97 -8.62
C TRP A 144 1.78 2.48 -8.84
N PHE A 145 0.95 2.11 -9.82
CA PHE A 145 0.49 0.73 -9.99
C PHE A 145 0.99 0.02 -11.23
N LEU A 146 1.53 0.72 -12.25
CA LEU A 146 2.07 0.02 -13.41
C LEU A 146 3.24 -0.87 -13.00
N PRO A 147 3.29 -2.16 -13.40
CA PRO A 147 4.32 -3.09 -12.99
C PRO A 147 5.73 -2.58 -13.29
N ARG A 148 6.61 -2.69 -12.31
CA ARG A 148 8.05 -2.40 -12.42
C ARG A 148 8.82 -3.51 -11.77
N GLU A 149 9.71 -4.14 -12.51
CA GLU A 149 10.47 -5.29 -12.05
C GLU A 149 11.16 -5.03 -10.70
N GLY A 150 10.93 -5.94 -9.74
CA GLY A 150 11.50 -5.85 -8.39
C GLY A 150 10.92 -4.74 -7.49
N ILE A 151 9.96 -3.94 -7.97
CA ILE A 151 9.40 -2.80 -7.24
C ILE A 151 7.88 -2.94 -7.07
N VAL A 152 7.14 -3.02 -8.18
CA VAL A 152 5.68 -3.10 -8.18
C VAL A 152 5.23 -4.28 -9.02
N GLY A 153 4.38 -5.14 -8.44
CA GLY A 153 3.69 -6.20 -9.15
C GLY A 153 2.18 -5.98 -9.04
N SER A 154 1.56 -5.61 -10.13
CA SER A 154 0.12 -5.42 -10.24
C SER A 154 -0.46 -6.33 -11.28
N TYR A 155 -1.64 -6.83 -11.01
CA TYR A 155 -2.31 -7.83 -11.83
C TYR A 155 -3.77 -7.44 -12.03
N VAL A 156 -4.33 -7.85 -13.15
CA VAL A 156 -5.74 -7.65 -13.49
C VAL A 156 -6.39 -8.98 -13.84
N ILE A 157 -7.70 -9.04 -13.66
CA ILE A 157 -8.53 -10.13 -14.15
C ILE A 157 -9.34 -9.59 -15.32
N GLU A 158 -9.00 -10.01 -16.54
CA GLU A 158 -9.67 -9.58 -17.76
C GLU A 158 -10.65 -10.64 -18.22
N LYS A 159 -11.91 -10.24 -18.48
CA LYS A 159 -12.93 -11.06 -19.17
C LYS A 159 -13.59 -10.25 -20.28
N LYS A 160 -13.67 -10.82 -21.47
CA LYS A 160 -14.29 -10.17 -22.64
C LYS A 160 -13.77 -8.75 -22.92
N LYS A 161 -12.46 -8.53 -22.75
CA LYS A 161 -11.77 -7.22 -22.90
C LYS A 161 -12.17 -6.16 -21.86
N GLN A 162 -12.79 -6.57 -20.78
CA GLN A 162 -13.09 -5.70 -19.64
C GLN A 162 -12.32 -6.17 -18.42
N ILE A 163 -11.81 -5.22 -17.65
CA ILE A 163 -11.18 -5.51 -16.37
C ILE A 163 -12.29 -5.74 -15.34
N GLU A 164 -12.38 -6.96 -14.82
CA GLU A 164 -13.34 -7.28 -13.75
C GLU A 164 -12.79 -6.92 -12.38
N ASP A 165 -11.51 -7.21 -12.16
CA ASP A 165 -10.85 -6.97 -10.87
C ASP A 165 -9.36 -6.66 -11.06
N PHE A 166 -8.71 -6.13 -10.02
CA PHE A 166 -7.28 -5.81 -10.02
C PHE A 166 -6.68 -5.94 -8.62
N ILE A 167 -5.38 -6.20 -8.56
CA ILE A 167 -4.58 -6.35 -7.32
C ILE A 167 -3.27 -5.59 -7.49
#